data_5e8de4832a5f592e8e6134df608cbb2a
#
_entry.id   5e8de4832a5f592e8e6134df608cbb2a
#
_cell.length_a   1.000
_cell.length_b   1.000
_cell.length_c   1.000
_cell.angle_alpha   90.00
_cell.angle_beta   90.00
_cell.angle_gamma   90.00
#
_symmetry.space_group_name_H-M   'P 1'
#
loop_
_entity.id
_entity.type
_entity.pdbx_description
1 polymer ?
#
loop_
_entity_poly.entity_id
_entity_poly.type
_entity_poly.pdbx_seq_one_letter_code
_entity_poly.pdbx_strand_id
1 'polypeptide(L)'
;MQNLQPFHTFHIQSNAREIIEAHSIEQLQQVWAHSKSENLPTLFLGQGSNVLFLDDFNGIVILNRLMGITHEQDANFHYLHVNGGENWHKLVEWSINHGIYGLENLALIPGCAGSAPIQNIGAYGVEFKDVCDYVEVLNLNTNETFRLDTEQCEFGYRESIFKHRYQQGYVITAVGLKLKKDWQPILKYGSLVEFDPKTVTAKQIFDEVCHIRQSKLPDPNEFGNAGSFFKNPVVSSEHFEEIKKHHKNLPHFPQADGSVKLVAGWLIDQCNLKGFQIGGAAVHKKQALVLINKSGATGQDVVKLAHHVRQTVAEKFGVYLQPEVRFISATGEVNSEQTIT
;
A
#
# COMPACT_ATOMS: atom_id res chain seq x y z
N MET A 1 -5.80 17.09 21.91
CA MET A 1 -5.65 16.53 20.57
C MET A 1 -4.26 16.86 20.06
N GLN A 2 -3.60 15.89 19.41
CA GLN A 2 -2.25 16.02 18.84
C GLN A 2 -2.36 15.97 17.30
N ASN A 3 -1.54 16.76 16.60
CA ASN A 3 -1.60 16.88 15.15
C ASN A 3 -1.13 15.59 14.45
N LEU A 4 -1.99 14.97 13.63
CA LEU A 4 -1.72 13.76 12.85
C LEU A 4 -1.13 14.05 11.45
N GLN A 5 -1.27 15.27 10.94
CA GLN A 5 -0.87 15.62 9.59
C GLN A 5 0.56 15.20 9.21
N PRO A 6 1.58 15.28 10.10
CA PRO A 6 2.94 14.84 9.78
C PRO A 6 3.13 13.31 9.69
N PHE A 7 2.14 12.53 10.15
CA PHE A 7 2.27 11.06 10.29
C PHE A 7 1.53 10.27 9.22
N HIS A 8 1.01 10.94 8.17
CA HIS A 8 0.46 10.28 7.00
C HIS A 8 0.72 11.07 5.71
N THR A 9 0.90 10.37 4.61
CA THR A 9 1.37 10.97 3.34
C THR A 9 0.30 11.79 2.59
N PHE A 10 -0.97 11.69 2.96
CA PHE A 10 -2.04 12.52 2.37
C PHE A 10 -2.04 13.95 2.90
N HIS A 11 -1.40 14.18 4.04
CA HIS A 11 -1.29 15.49 4.71
C HIS A 11 -2.63 16.22 4.90
N ILE A 12 -3.72 15.47 5.07
CA ILE A 12 -5.00 16.02 5.50
C ILE A 12 -4.86 16.55 6.92
N GLN A 13 -5.36 17.75 7.17
CA GLN A 13 -5.37 18.28 8.53
C GLN A 13 -6.32 17.44 9.40
N SER A 14 -5.77 16.73 10.33
CA SER A 14 -6.48 15.90 11.29
C SER A 14 -5.69 15.79 12.59
N ASN A 15 -6.38 15.47 13.68
CA ASN A 15 -5.77 15.32 15.00
C ASN A 15 -6.12 13.93 15.57
N ALA A 16 -5.35 13.47 16.55
CA ALA A 16 -5.72 12.34 17.40
C ALA A 16 -5.78 12.78 18.86
N ARG A 17 -6.50 12.05 19.69
CA ARG A 17 -6.48 12.29 21.13
C ARG A 17 -5.05 12.15 21.66
N GLU A 18 -4.36 11.09 21.26
CA GLU A 18 -2.95 10.84 21.58
C GLU A 18 -2.23 10.20 20.38
N ILE A 19 -0.92 10.46 20.26
CA ILE A 19 -0.04 9.81 19.29
C ILE A 19 1.15 9.27 20.08
N ILE A 20 1.39 7.96 19.99
CA ILE A 20 2.44 7.28 20.75
C ILE A 20 3.35 6.52 19.79
N GLU A 21 4.65 6.77 19.85
CA GLU A 21 5.65 5.96 19.15
C GLU A 21 6.03 4.75 20.00
N ALA A 22 5.84 3.54 19.50
CA ALA A 22 6.18 2.30 20.18
C ALA A 22 7.45 1.71 19.59
N HIS A 23 8.52 1.68 20.38
CA HIS A 23 9.85 1.19 20.01
C HIS A 23 10.15 -0.21 20.52
N SER A 24 9.22 -0.81 21.28
CA SER A 24 9.33 -2.20 21.76
C SER A 24 7.97 -2.88 21.82
N ILE A 25 7.98 -4.21 21.89
CA ILE A 25 6.78 -5.03 22.07
C ILE A 25 6.07 -4.68 23.37
N GLU A 26 6.82 -4.47 24.44
CA GLU A 26 6.29 -4.09 25.74
C GLU A 26 5.54 -2.75 25.68
N GLN A 27 6.05 -1.77 24.92
CA GLN A 27 5.36 -0.50 24.72
C GLN A 27 4.06 -0.68 23.93
N LEU A 28 4.04 -1.52 22.90
CA LEU A 28 2.80 -1.86 22.18
C LEU A 28 1.75 -2.45 23.11
N GLN A 29 2.14 -3.39 23.97
CA GLN A 29 1.27 -4.03 24.95
C GLN A 29 0.75 -3.04 26.01
N GLN A 30 1.63 -2.17 26.55
CA GLN A 30 1.27 -1.15 27.53
C GLN A 30 0.26 -0.15 26.97
N VAL A 31 0.50 0.35 25.74
CA VAL A 31 -0.42 1.31 25.11
C VAL A 31 -1.76 0.66 24.78
N TRP A 32 -1.76 -0.60 24.34
CA TRP A 32 -3.00 -1.36 24.13
C TRP A 32 -3.78 -1.54 25.42
N ALA A 33 -3.13 -1.95 26.52
CA ALA A 33 -3.77 -2.09 27.83
C ALA A 33 -4.36 -0.76 28.32
N HIS A 34 -3.62 0.33 28.17
CA HIS A 34 -4.09 1.68 28.48
C HIS A 34 -5.32 2.05 27.66
N SER A 35 -5.31 1.84 26.33
CA SER A 35 -6.46 2.15 25.48
C SER A 35 -7.71 1.37 25.89
N LYS A 36 -7.55 0.11 26.28
CA LYS A 36 -8.66 -0.71 26.77
C LYS A 36 -9.23 -0.23 28.10
N SER A 37 -8.37 0.17 29.04
CA SER A 37 -8.82 0.70 30.35
C SER A 37 -9.61 2.00 30.22
N GLU A 38 -9.24 2.84 29.25
CA GLU A 38 -9.92 4.10 28.97
C GLU A 38 -11.06 3.98 27.92
N ASN A 39 -11.31 2.76 27.41
CA ASN A 39 -12.27 2.49 26.35
C ASN A 39 -12.06 3.39 25.11
N LEU A 40 -10.79 3.57 24.70
CA LEU A 40 -10.40 4.39 23.57
C LEU A 40 -10.18 3.55 22.31
N PRO A 41 -10.64 4.01 21.15
CA PRO A 41 -10.28 3.38 19.88
C PRO A 41 -8.77 3.50 19.64
N THR A 42 -8.21 2.50 18.95
CA THR A 42 -6.78 2.42 18.68
C THR A 42 -6.55 2.23 17.19
N LEU A 43 -5.57 2.93 16.64
CA LEU A 43 -5.14 2.82 15.26
C LEU A 43 -3.62 2.61 15.20
N PHE A 44 -3.18 1.52 14.55
CA PHE A 44 -1.77 1.28 14.27
C PHE A 44 -1.39 1.88 12.92
N LEU A 45 -0.35 2.70 12.89
CA LEU A 45 0.24 3.26 11.68
C LEU A 45 1.73 2.89 11.58
N GLY A 46 2.18 2.61 10.35
CA GLY A 46 3.59 2.67 9.99
C GLY A 46 3.97 4.09 9.59
N GLN A 47 3.97 4.35 8.28
CA GLN A 47 4.20 5.69 7.71
C GLN A 47 2.91 6.41 7.28
N GLY A 48 1.74 5.83 7.52
CA GLY A 48 0.47 6.42 7.12
C GLY A 48 0.34 6.61 5.59
N SER A 49 0.98 5.75 4.80
CA SER A 49 1.08 5.92 3.34
C SER A 49 -0.13 5.41 2.55
N ASN A 50 -1.08 4.74 3.22
CA ASN A 50 -2.28 4.20 2.59
C ASN A 50 -3.54 4.47 3.42
N VAL A 51 -3.65 5.66 4.01
CA VAL A 51 -4.80 6.06 4.83
C VAL A 51 -5.31 7.44 4.43
N LEU A 52 -6.62 7.62 4.56
CA LEU A 52 -7.32 8.88 4.46
C LEU A 52 -8.09 9.11 5.77
N PHE A 53 -7.72 10.13 6.53
CA PHE A 53 -8.50 10.57 7.69
C PHE A 53 -9.70 11.38 7.21
N LEU A 54 -10.90 10.95 7.62
CA LEU A 54 -12.16 11.65 7.32
C LEU A 54 -12.47 12.73 8.35
N ASP A 55 -12.06 12.48 9.59
CA ASP A 55 -12.30 13.30 10.78
C ASP A 55 -11.08 13.24 11.70
N ASP A 56 -11.10 14.02 12.79
CA ASP A 56 -10.19 13.83 13.91
C ASP A 56 -10.42 12.46 14.56
N PHE A 57 -9.35 11.77 14.93
CA PHE A 57 -9.42 10.45 15.55
C PHE A 57 -9.57 10.56 17.07
N ASN A 58 -10.69 10.11 17.63
CA ASN A 58 -11.00 10.23 19.05
C ASN A 58 -10.31 9.17 19.93
N GLY A 59 -9.16 8.67 19.52
CA GLY A 59 -8.44 7.59 20.17
C GLY A 59 -6.93 7.77 20.15
N ILE A 60 -6.23 6.65 20.35
CA ILE A 60 -4.78 6.58 20.37
C ILE A 60 -4.27 6.07 19.02
N VAL A 61 -3.42 6.86 18.38
CA VAL A 61 -2.65 6.43 17.21
C VAL A 61 -1.29 5.91 17.68
N ILE A 62 -1.01 4.66 17.39
CA ILE A 62 0.25 4.00 17.75
C ILE A 62 1.11 3.90 16.49
N LEU A 63 2.26 4.56 16.51
CA LEU A 63 3.24 4.50 15.44
C LEU A 63 4.18 3.32 15.71
N ASN A 64 4.15 2.31 14.84
CA ASN A 64 5.09 1.19 14.93
C ASN A 64 6.49 1.66 14.56
N ARG A 65 7.40 1.65 15.54
CA ARG A 65 8.81 2.03 15.44
C ARG A 65 9.73 0.89 15.88
N LEU A 66 9.28 -0.35 15.75
CA LEU A 66 10.14 -1.51 15.95
C LEU A 66 11.18 -1.55 14.84
N MET A 67 12.43 -1.25 15.16
CA MET A 67 13.53 -1.15 14.21
C MET A 67 14.50 -2.32 14.36
N GLY A 68 15.16 -2.69 13.28
CA GLY A 68 16.22 -3.69 13.22
C GLY A 68 16.04 -4.69 12.09
N ILE A 69 17.17 -5.04 11.49
CA ILE A 69 17.29 -6.04 10.43
C ILE A 69 18.33 -7.05 10.86
N THR A 70 17.98 -8.34 10.89
CA THR A 70 18.97 -9.42 11.02
C THR A 70 19.03 -10.22 9.75
N HIS A 71 20.22 -10.72 9.42
CA HIS A 71 20.49 -11.45 8.19
C HIS A 71 21.18 -12.78 8.51
N GLU A 72 20.59 -13.85 8.01
CA GLU A 72 21.14 -15.19 7.98
C GLU A 72 21.17 -15.69 6.55
N GLN A 73 21.96 -16.75 6.28
CA GLN A 73 22.05 -17.34 4.96
C GLN A 73 22.44 -18.81 5.01
N ASP A 74 22.00 -19.54 4.00
CA ASP A 74 22.47 -20.91 3.72
C ASP A 74 23.15 -20.97 2.32
N ALA A 75 23.28 -22.14 1.76
CA ALA A 75 23.90 -22.33 0.44
C ALA A 75 23.10 -21.65 -0.70
N ASN A 76 21.77 -21.54 -0.56
CA ASN A 76 20.85 -21.17 -1.65
C ASN A 76 20.11 -19.85 -1.41
N PHE A 77 19.95 -19.43 -0.15
CA PHE A 77 19.09 -18.31 0.22
C PHE A 77 19.74 -17.36 1.21
N HIS A 78 19.31 -16.11 1.15
CA HIS A 78 19.40 -15.12 2.21
C HIS A 78 18.07 -15.08 2.95
N TYR A 79 18.11 -15.01 4.28
CA TYR A 79 16.96 -14.86 5.17
C TYR A 79 17.11 -13.55 5.93
N LEU A 80 16.12 -12.67 5.79
CA LEU A 80 16.07 -11.42 6.52
C LEU A 80 14.92 -11.46 7.51
N HIS A 81 15.19 -11.19 8.79
CA HIS A 81 14.17 -10.82 9.76
C HIS A 81 14.18 -9.31 9.89
N VAL A 82 13.07 -8.67 9.54
CA VAL A 82 12.94 -7.22 9.45
C VAL A 82 11.83 -6.77 10.37
N ASN A 83 12.17 -5.97 11.37
CA ASN A 83 11.19 -5.42 12.30
C ASN A 83 10.21 -4.48 11.60
N GLY A 84 8.97 -4.46 12.11
CA GLY A 84 7.81 -3.88 11.42
C GLY A 84 7.86 -2.36 11.18
N GLY A 85 8.68 -1.62 11.94
CA GLY A 85 8.87 -0.18 11.78
C GLY A 85 9.88 0.22 10.70
N GLU A 86 10.69 -0.73 10.18
CA GLU A 86 11.69 -0.45 9.15
C GLU A 86 11.04 0.15 7.89
N ASN A 87 11.63 1.25 7.39
CA ASN A 87 11.16 1.87 6.15
C ASN A 87 11.38 0.92 4.97
N TRP A 88 10.33 0.64 4.19
CA TRP A 88 10.38 -0.34 3.11
C TRP A 88 11.41 0.03 2.03
N HIS A 89 11.45 1.28 1.57
CA HIS A 89 12.39 1.68 0.53
C HIS A 89 13.86 1.62 1.03
N LYS A 90 14.10 2.03 2.27
CA LYS A 90 15.44 1.91 2.88
C LYS A 90 15.88 0.45 3.05
N LEU A 91 14.93 -0.45 3.35
CA LEU A 91 15.19 -1.89 3.36
C LEU A 91 15.62 -2.39 1.98
N VAL A 92 14.92 -1.99 0.91
CA VAL A 92 15.30 -2.36 -0.47
C VAL A 92 16.69 -1.84 -0.82
N GLU A 93 16.97 -0.59 -0.51
CA GLU A 93 18.31 0.02 -0.71
C GLU A 93 19.38 -0.71 0.10
N TRP A 94 19.09 -1.00 1.37
CA TRP A 94 19.99 -1.75 2.25
C TRP A 94 20.29 -3.13 1.67
N SER A 95 19.30 -3.87 1.20
CA SER A 95 19.49 -5.23 0.65
C SER A 95 20.41 -5.23 -0.58
N ILE A 96 20.21 -4.27 -1.51
CA ILE A 96 21.06 -4.12 -2.70
C ILE A 96 22.49 -3.81 -2.32
N ASN A 97 22.72 -2.91 -1.38
CA ASN A 97 24.04 -2.51 -0.91
C ASN A 97 24.78 -3.66 -0.19
N HIS A 98 24.05 -4.67 0.30
CA HIS A 98 24.62 -5.89 0.91
C HIS A 98 24.70 -7.08 -0.06
N GLY A 99 24.41 -6.88 -1.36
CA GLY A 99 24.44 -7.95 -2.37
C GLY A 99 23.30 -8.96 -2.23
N ILE A 100 22.19 -8.56 -1.60
CA ILE A 100 21.00 -9.37 -1.38
C ILE A 100 19.90 -8.86 -2.33
N TYR A 101 19.64 -9.59 -3.41
CA TYR A 101 18.79 -9.15 -4.51
C TYR A 101 17.43 -9.84 -4.49
N GLY A 102 16.43 -9.24 -5.18
CA GLY A 102 15.05 -9.73 -5.30
C GLY A 102 14.00 -8.75 -4.79
N LEU A 103 14.41 -7.61 -4.18
CA LEU A 103 13.51 -6.54 -3.73
C LEU A 103 13.51 -5.32 -4.64
N GLU A 104 14.39 -5.21 -5.63
CA GLU A 104 14.64 -4.04 -6.47
C GLU A 104 13.39 -3.51 -7.18
N ASN A 105 12.50 -4.41 -7.65
CA ASN A 105 11.24 -4.05 -8.29
C ASN A 105 10.24 -3.37 -7.33
N LEU A 106 10.43 -3.55 -6.02
CA LEU A 106 9.57 -2.98 -4.98
C LEU A 106 10.14 -1.66 -4.40
N ALA A 107 11.14 -1.08 -5.07
CA ALA A 107 11.74 0.19 -4.67
C ALA A 107 10.72 1.34 -4.67
N LEU A 108 10.91 2.33 -3.80
CA LEU A 108 10.06 3.52 -3.62
C LEU A 108 8.58 3.24 -3.33
N ILE A 109 8.18 2.01 -2.94
CA ILE A 109 6.87 1.80 -2.38
C ILE A 109 6.86 2.43 -0.98
N PRO A 110 5.98 3.42 -0.70
CA PRO A 110 5.90 4.03 0.61
C PRO A 110 5.38 3.06 1.65
N GLY A 111 5.82 3.22 2.89
CA GLY A 111 5.38 2.39 4.00
C GLY A 111 6.54 1.74 4.75
N CYS A 112 6.22 0.85 5.66
CA CYS A 112 7.18 0.11 6.45
C CYS A 112 7.03 -1.41 6.27
N ALA A 113 8.01 -2.18 6.73
CA ALA A 113 8.04 -3.64 6.61
C ALA A 113 6.77 -4.28 7.19
N GLY A 114 6.29 -3.82 8.36
CA GLY A 114 5.06 -4.33 8.97
C GLY A 114 3.77 -3.96 8.23
N SER A 115 3.80 -2.96 7.34
CA SER A 115 2.64 -2.62 6.52
C SER A 115 2.62 -3.33 5.16
N ALA A 116 3.76 -3.87 4.73
CA ALA A 116 3.92 -4.51 3.43
C ALA A 116 3.00 -5.72 3.20
N PRO A 117 2.83 -6.66 4.18
CA PRO A 117 1.96 -7.82 4.02
C PRO A 117 0.47 -7.48 4.05
N ILE A 118 0.04 -6.35 4.66
CA ILE A 118 -1.38 -6.05 4.86
C ILE A 118 -2.15 -6.06 3.52
N GLN A 119 -1.57 -5.48 2.49
CA GLN A 119 -2.16 -5.47 1.14
C GLN A 119 -1.27 -6.13 0.11
N ASN A 120 -0.38 -7.05 0.55
CA ASN A 120 0.52 -7.73 -0.36
C ASN A 120 1.12 -6.76 -1.36
N ILE A 121 1.89 -5.75 -0.88
CA ILE A 121 2.42 -4.69 -1.76
C ILE A 121 3.09 -5.28 -2.99
N GLY A 122 2.94 -4.62 -4.14
CA GLY A 122 3.51 -5.14 -5.36
C GLY A 122 3.69 -4.06 -6.42
N ALA A 123 4.75 -4.19 -7.18
CA ALA A 123 5.07 -3.35 -8.32
C ALA A 123 5.99 -4.09 -9.32
N TYR A 124 5.90 -3.73 -10.59
CA TYR A 124 6.80 -4.20 -11.65
C TYR A 124 7.00 -5.72 -11.70
N GLY A 125 5.91 -6.47 -11.43
CA GLY A 125 5.90 -7.92 -11.57
C GLY A 125 6.35 -8.71 -10.35
N VAL A 126 6.59 -8.06 -9.22
CA VAL A 126 6.92 -8.66 -7.92
C VAL A 126 5.86 -8.24 -6.91
N GLU A 127 5.41 -9.18 -6.08
CA GLU A 127 4.57 -8.94 -4.92
C GLU A 127 5.30 -9.35 -3.64
N PHE A 128 4.89 -8.82 -2.49
CA PHE A 128 5.47 -9.16 -1.19
C PHE A 128 5.47 -10.67 -0.93
N LYS A 129 4.39 -11.37 -1.30
CA LYS A 129 4.27 -12.83 -1.15
C LYS A 129 5.38 -13.63 -1.85
N ASP A 130 5.96 -13.08 -2.95
CA ASP A 130 6.97 -13.77 -3.75
C ASP A 130 8.31 -13.87 -3.00
N VAL A 131 8.51 -13.04 -1.99
CA VAL A 131 9.71 -12.95 -1.16
C VAL A 131 9.45 -13.19 0.32
N CYS A 132 8.19 -13.37 0.72
CA CYS A 132 7.79 -13.62 2.10
C CYS A 132 8.17 -15.04 2.55
N ASP A 133 8.82 -15.16 3.69
CA ASP A 133 9.04 -16.43 4.39
C ASP A 133 8.00 -16.61 5.50
N TYR A 134 7.79 -15.56 6.30
CA TYR A 134 6.75 -15.49 7.34
C TYR A 134 6.38 -14.05 7.67
N VAL A 135 5.25 -13.90 8.36
CA VAL A 135 4.84 -12.65 9.02
C VAL A 135 4.69 -12.93 10.52
N GLU A 136 5.40 -12.15 11.33
CA GLU A 136 5.33 -12.25 12.79
C GLU A 136 4.28 -11.29 13.33
N VAL A 137 3.38 -11.81 14.15
CA VAL A 137 2.19 -11.11 14.64
C VAL A 137 2.12 -11.20 16.16
N LEU A 138 1.92 -10.07 16.81
CA LEU A 138 1.59 -9.96 18.23
C LEU A 138 0.07 -9.89 18.39
N ASN A 139 -0.50 -10.83 19.14
CA ASN A 139 -1.85 -10.74 19.66
C ASN A 139 -1.85 -9.87 20.93
N LEU A 140 -2.37 -8.67 20.84
CA LEU A 140 -2.37 -7.69 21.92
C LEU A 140 -3.35 -8.04 23.07
N ASN A 141 -4.28 -8.96 22.84
CA ASN A 141 -5.22 -9.38 23.88
C ASN A 141 -4.62 -10.51 24.76
N THR A 142 -3.75 -11.35 24.17
CA THR A 142 -3.10 -12.45 24.90
C THR A 142 -1.62 -12.20 25.19
N ASN A 143 -1.03 -11.19 24.55
CA ASN A 143 0.40 -10.88 24.54
C ASN A 143 1.27 -11.99 23.91
N GLU A 144 0.67 -12.88 23.14
CA GLU A 144 1.39 -13.94 22.44
C GLU A 144 1.86 -13.47 21.07
N THR A 145 3.09 -13.83 20.72
CA THR A 145 3.66 -13.62 19.40
C THR A 145 3.68 -14.96 18.65
N PHE A 146 3.26 -14.94 17.39
CA PHE A 146 3.27 -16.13 16.53
C PHE A 146 3.65 -15.73 15.10
N ARG A 147 4.04 -16.72 14.30
CA ARG A 147 4.38 -16.53 12.89
C ARG A 147 3.37 -17.23 11.99
N LEU A 148 3.02 -16.56 10.92
CA LEU A 148 2.23 -17.09 9.82
C LEU A 148 3.17 -17.26 8.63
N ASP A 149 3.17 -18.44 8.02
CA ASP A 149 3.84 -18.66 6.74
C ASP A 149 3.08 -17.98 5.58
N THR A 150 3.62 -18.05 4.39
CA THR A 150 3.06 -17.39 3.20
C THR A 150 1.66 -17.91 2.86
N GLU A 151 1.39 -19.21 3.05
CA GLU A 151 0.08 -19.82 2.78
C GLU A 151 -0.96 -19.33 3.80
N GLN A 152 -0.60 -19.32 5.08
CA GLN A 152 -1.46 -18.84 6.17
C GLN A 152 -1.77 -17.34 6.08
N CYS A 153 -0.95 -16.55 5.38
CA CYS A 153 -1.20 -15.13 5.15
C CYS A 153 -2.31 -14.87 4.10
N GLU A 154 -2.78 -15.89 3.36
CA GLU A 154 -3.86 -15.80 2.38
C GLU A 154 -3.69 -14.62 1.41
N PHE A 155 -2.48 -14.44 0.88
CA PHE A 155 -2.16 -13.32 -0.01
C PHE A 155 -2.89 -13.40 -1.34
N GLY A 156 -3.58 -12.31 -1.68
CA GLY A 156 -4.22 -12.06 -2.97
C GLY A 156 -3.79 -10.73 -3.58
N TYR A 157 -4.45 -10.35 -4.68
CA TYR A 157 -4.23 -9.02 -5.29
C TYR A 157 -4.74 -7.92 -4.38
N ARG A 158 -3.84 -7.16 -3.76
CA ARG A 158 -4.15 -6.14 -2.75
C ARG A 158 -4.96 -6.70 -1.57
N GLU A 159 -4.68 -7.95 -1.20
CA GLU A 159 -5.46 -8.70 -0.23
C GLU A 159 -4.57 -9.57 0.65
N SER A 160 -4.98 -9.76 1.91
CA SER A 160 -4.38 -10.69 2.86
C SER A 160 -5.31 -10.94 4.06
N ILE A 161 -5.01 -11.96 4.85
CA ILE A 161 -5.71 -12.26 6.11
C ILE A 161 -5.65 -11.11 7.13
N PHE A 162 -4.67 -10.19 7.00
CA PHE A 162 -4.50 -9.03 7.89
C PHE A 162 -5.56 -7.95 7.69
N LYS A 163 -6.33 -7.99 6.62
CA LYS A 163 -7.51 -7.14 6.40
C LYS A 163 -8.80 -7.72 7.00
N HIS A 164 -8.75 -8.95 7.49
CA HIS A 164 -9.89 -9.71 8.00
C HIS A 164 -9.63 -10.18 9.43
N ARG A 165 -9.23 -11.43 9.59
CA ARG A 165 -9.07 -12.09 10.89
C ARG A 165 -8.11 -11.37 11.85
N TYR A 166 -7.04 -10.78 11.30
CA TYR A 166 -5.99 -10.13 12.10
C TYR A 166 -6.02 -8.59 11.96
N GLN A 167 -7.18 -8.00 11.69
CA GLN A 167 -7.31 -6.55 11.54
C GLN A 167 -7.34 -5.81 12.89
N GLN A 168 -8.01 -6.37 13.91
CA GLN A 168 -8.20 -5.72 15.21
C GLN A 168 -7.58 -6.53 16.34
N GLY A 169 -6.84 -5.86 17.21
CA GLY A 169 -6.17 -6.50 18.35
C GLY A 169 -4.89 -7.25 17.97
N TYR A 170 -4.40 -7.04 16.77
CA TYR A 170 -3.15 -7.62 16.26
C TYR A 170 -2.26 -6.56 15.66
N VAL A 171 -0.95 -6.76 15.78
CA VAL A 171 0.05 -5.90 15.12
C VAL A 171 1.16 -6.76 14.53
N ILE A 172 1.58 -6.43 13.31
CA ILE A 172 2.72 -7.08 12.68
C ILE A 172 3.99 -6.49 13.29
N THR A 173 4.75 -7.33 13.98
CA THR A 173 5.99 -6.96 14.68
C THR A 173 7.21 -7.10 13.79
N ALA A 174 7.22 -8.09 12.89
CA ALA A 174 8.30 -8.32 11.95
C ALA A 174 7.82 -9.07 10.70
N VAL A 175 8.63 -9.05 9.67
CA VAL A 175 8.49 -9.89 8.47
C VAL A 175 9.77 -10.68 8.24
N GLY A 176 9.64 -11.95 7.87
CA GLY A 176 10.71 -12.78 7.35
C GLY A 176 10.71 -12.72 5.83
N LEU A 177 11.86 -12.43 5.22
CA LEU A 177 12.04 -12.44 3.78
C LEU A 177 13.04 -13.52 3.39
N LYS A 178 12.74 -14.27 2.31
CA LYS A 178 13.58 -15.32 1.77
C LYS A 178 13.95 -15.03 0.33
N LEU A 179 15.21 -14.72 0.09
CA LEU A 179 15.73 -14.23 -1.19
C LEU A 179 16.75 -15.22 -1.77
N LYS A 180 16.59 -15.58 -3.03
CA LYS A 180 17.48 -16.55 -3.70
C LYS A 180 18.86 -15.94 -3.96
N LYS A 181 19.94 -16.71 -3.69
CA LYS A 181 21.30 -16.37 -4.11
C LYS A 181 21.49 -16.47 -5.63
N ASP A 182 20.81 -17.44 -6.27
CA ASP A 182 20.70 -17.52 -7.73
C ASP A 182 19.60 -16.54 -8.19
N TRP A 183 19.93 -15.24 -8.13
CA TRP A 183 19.03 -14.16 -8.50
C TRP A 183 18.76 -14.12 -10.00
N GLN A 184 17.48 -13.93 -10.36
CA GLN A 184 17.05 -13.76 -11.74
C GLN A 184 16.28 -12.44 -11.89
N PRO A 185 16.61 -11.56 -12.86
CA PRO A 185 15.95 -10.29 -13.02
C PRO A 185 14.49 -10.43 -13.49
N ILE A 186 13.57 -9.65 -12.94
CA ILE A 186 12.18 -9.58 -13.38
C ILE A 186 11.99 -8.31 -14.19
N LEU A 187 11.86 -8.44 -15.52
CA LEU A 187 11.91 -7.35 -16.50
C LEU A 187 10.61 -7.16 -17.29
N LYS A 188 9.49 -7.71 -16.83
CA LYS A 188 8.24 -7.84 -17.63
C LYS A 188 7.43 -6.54 -17.77
N TYR A 189 7.82 -5.43 -17.14
CA TYR A 189 6.98 -4.24 -17.03
C TYR A 189 7.71 -2.94 -17.34
N GLY A 190 7.01 -2.03 -18.07
CA GLY A 190 7.50 -0.69 -18.36
C GLY A 190 8.79 -0.71 -19.18
N SER A 191 9.67 0.25 -18.92
CA SER A 191 11.00 0.34 -19.56
C SER A 191 11.97 -0.77 -19.13
N LEU A 192 11.64 -1.55 -18.08
CA LEU A 192 12.48 -2.69 -17.68
C LEU A 192 12.63 -3.74 -18.78
N VAL A 193 11.65 -3.85 -19.70
CA VAL A 193 11.71 -4.77 -20.85
C VAL A 193 12.86 -4.48 -21.82
N GLU A 194 13.45 -3.29 -21.74
CA GLU A 194 14.58 -2.85 -22.60
C GLU A 194 15.92 -3.38 -22.10
N PHE A 195 16.01 -3.88 -20.83
CA PHE A 195 17.22 -4.45 -20.29
C PHE A 195 17.47 -5.86 -20.79
N ASP A 196 18.76 -6.16 -21.08
CA ASP A 196 19.20 -7.52 -21.34
C ASP A 196 19.30 -8.31 -20.03
N PRO A 197 18.50 -9.40 -19.87
CA PRO A 197 18.49 -10.19 -18.63
C PRO A 197 19.84 -10.85 -18.29
N LYS A 198 20.78 -10.96 -19.25
CA LYS A 198 22.10 -11.56 -19.02
C LYS A 198 23.12 -10.58 -18.44
N THR A 199 22.90 -9.29 -18.60
CA THR A 199 23.88 -8.26 -18.23
C THR A 199 23.38 -7.24 -17.23
N VAL A 200 22.06 -7.12 -17.06
CA VAL A 200 21.45 -6.18 -16.11
C VAL A 200 21.80 -6.55 -14.68
N THR A 201 22.04 -5.54 -13.86
CA THR A 201 22.28 -5.69 -12.42
C THR A 201 21.03 -5.30 -11.63
N ALA A 202 20.89 -5.82 -10.41
CA ALA A 202 19.80 -5.44 -9.50
C ALA A 202 19.81 -3.93 -9.21
N LYS A 203 20.99 -3.31 -9.13
CA LYS A 203 21.13 -1.85 -8.95
C LYS A 203 20.55 -1.07 -10.13
N GLN A 204 20.79 -1.51 -11.37
CA GLN A 204 20.21 -0.86 -12.56
C GLN A 204 18.67 -0.96 -12.56
N ILE A 205 18.11 -2.12 -12.17
CA ILE A 205 16.66 -2.27 -12.04
C ILE A 205 16.11 -1.34 -10.94
N PHE A 206 16.76 -1.30 -9.78
CA PHE A 206 16.41 -0.41 -8.68
C PHE A 206 16.38 1.06 -9.13
N ASP A 207 17.43 1.51 -9.82
CA ASP A 207 17.55 2.89 -10.28
C ASP A 207 16.47 3.23 -11.31
N GLU A 208 16.19 2.33 -12.24
CA GLU A 208 15.15 2.51 -13.25
C GLU A 208 13.75 2.52 -12.62
N VAL A 209 13.48 1.62 -11.66
CA VAL A 209 12.21 1.63 -10.91
C VAL A 209 12.03 2.95 -10.16
N CYS A 210 13.07 3.43 -9.50
CA CYS A 210 13.05 4.73 -8.83
C CYS A 210 12.78 5.86 -9.83
N HIS A 211 13.46 5.88 -10.96
CA HIS A 211 13.27 6.87 -12.03
C HIS A 211 11.83 6.87 -12.57
N ILE A 212 11.29 5.69 -12.93
CA ILE A 212 9.92 5.56 -13.42
C ILE A 212 8.92 6.07 -12.38
N ARG A 213 9.07 5.69 -11.12
CA ARG A 213 8.15 6.09 -10.06
C ARG A 213 8.20 7.59 -9.80
N GLN A 214 9.38 8.17 -9.69
CA GLN A 214 9.56 9.62 -9.51
C GLN A 214 9.03 10.45 -10.69
N SER A 215 9.15 9.95 -11.92
CA SER A 215 8.64 10.64 -13.10
C SER A 215 7.10 10.60 -13.22
N LYS A 216 6.47 9.52 -12.72
CA LYS A 216 5.02 9.27 -12.90
C LYS A 216 4.20 9.61 -11.67
N LEU A 217 4.71 9.38 -10.46
CA LEU A 217 3.94 9.57 -9.23
C LEU A 217 4.26 10.94 -8.61
N PRO A 218 3.27 11.65 -8.09
CA PRO A 218 3.53 12.89 -7.35
C PRO A 218 4.27 12.59 -6.04
N ASP A 219 5.26 13.42 -5.70
CA ASP A 219 5.90 13.38 -4.39
C ASP A 219 4.86 13.78 -3.32
N PRO A 220 4.60 12.94 -2.31
CA PRO A 220 3.68 13.29 -1.23
C PRO A 220 4.06 14.56 -0.47
N ASN A 221 5.34 14.95 -0.46
CA ASN A 221 5.79 16.18 0.18
C ASN A 221 5.38 17.43 -0.62
N GLU A 222 5.16 17.33 -1.93
CA GLU A 222 4.66 18.41 -2.77
C GLU A 222 3.13 18.39 -2.86
N PHE A 223 2.58 17.19 -3.09
CA PHE A 223 1.15 16.94 -3.19
C PHE A 223 0.78 15.75 -2.32
N GLY A 224 0.27 16.00 -1.13
CA GLY A 224 -0.17 14.93 -0.23
C GLY A 224 -1.05 13.91 -0.97
N ASN A 225 -0.74 12.63 -0.84
CA ASN A 225 -1.48 11.55 -1.49
C ASN A 225 -1.20 10.21 -0.78
N ALA A 226 -1.96 9.18 -1.14
CA ALA A 226 -1.78 7.82 -0.64
C ALA A 226 -1.43 6.83 -1.77
N GLY A 227 -0.73 7.29 -2.80
CA GLY A 227 -0.44 6.49 -3.99
C GLY A 227 -1.66 6.25 -4.87
N SER A 228 -1.77 5.08 -5.46
CA SER A 228 -2.95 4.67 -6.24
C SER A 228 -4.18 4.65 -5.36
N PHE A 229 -5.19 5.46 -5.72
CA PHE A 229 -6.39 5.56 -4.89
C PHE A 229 -7.37 4.39 -5.09
N PHE A 230 -7.45 3.87 -6.31
CA PHE A 230 -8.31 2.75 -6.67
C PHE A 230 -7.51 1.52 -7.08
N LYS A 231 -8.06 0.33 -6.81
CA LYS A 231 -7.55 -0.92 -7.36
C LYS A 231 -7.81 -0.98 -8.87
N ASN A 232 -6.96 -1.70 -9.58
CA ASN A 232 -7.28 -2.10 -10.95
C ASN A 232 -8.47 -3.08 -10.90
N PRO A 233 -9.60 -2.76 -11.57
CA PRO A 233 -10.80 -3.60 -11.50
C PRO A 233 -10.61 -4.89 -12.29
N VAL A 234 -11.20 -5.97 -11.80
CA VAL A 234 -11.30 -7.26 -12.49
C VAL A 234 -12.74 -7.42 -12.98
N VAL A 235 -12.90 -7.69 -14.27
CA VAL A 235 -14.21 -7.87 -14.92
C VAL A 235 -14.31 -9.24 -15.59
N SER A 236 -15.52 -9.68 -15.92
CA SER A 236 -15.68 -10.91 -16.71
C SER A 236 -15.14 -10.72 -18.14
N SER A 237 -14.83 -11.83 -18.80
CA SER A 237 -14.38 -11.82 -20.20
C SER A 237 -15.42 -11.18 -21.13
N GLU A 238 -16.71 -11.44 -20.90
CA GLU A 238 -17.81 -10.88 -21.69
C GLU A 238 -17.86 -9.35 -21.56
N HIS A 239 -17.77 -8.84 -20.32
CA HIS A 239 -17.78 -7.40 -20.06
C HIS A 239 -16.54 -6.70 -20.68
N PHE A 240 -15.37 -7.34 -20.56
CA PHE A 240 -14.15 -6.86 -21.21
C PHE A 240 -14.31 -6.74 -22.74
N GLU A 241 -14.83 -7.79 -23.41
CA GLU A 241 -15.02 -7.77 -24.84
C GLU A 241 -16.04 -6.70 -25.28
N GLU A 242 -17.05 -6.43 -24.45
CA GLU A 242 -18.01 -5.36 -24.71
C GLU A 242 -17.35 -3.96 -24.66
N ILE A 243 -16.56 -3.68 -23.63
CA ILE A 243 -15.81 -2.43 -23.54
C ILE A 243 -14.82 -2.29 -24.72
N LYS A 244 -14.13 -3.38 -25.06
CA LYS A 244 -13.10 -3.43 -26.11
C LYS A 244 -13.65 -3.14 -27.51
N LYS A 245 -14.92 -3.46 -27.79
CA LYS A 245 -15.57 -3.10 -29.08
C LYS A 245 -15.49 -1.59 -29.35
N HIS A 246 -15.61 -0.78 -28.31
CA HIS A 246 -15.59 0.69 -28.40
C HIS A 246 -14.23 1.30 -28.08
N HIS A 247 -13.35 0.54 -27.42
CA HIS A 247 -12.05 1.01 -26.92
C HIS A 247 -10.93 0.02 -27.27
N LYS A 248 -10.52 -0.02 -28.54
CA LYS A 248 -9.54 -0.99 -29.09
C LYS A 248 -8.19 -1.00 -28.36
N ASN A 249 -7.78 0.16 -27.80
CA ASN A 249 -6.50 0.33 -27.10
C ASN A 249 -6.62 0.15 -25.56
N LEU A 250 -7.67 -0.51 -25.06
CA LEU A 250 -7.87 -0.77 -23.63
C LEU A 250 -6.72 -1.65 -23.08
N PRO A 251 -5.85 -1.12 -22.21
CA PRO A 251 -4.80 -1.92 -21.60
C PRO A 251 -5.41 -2.88 -20.57
N HIS A 252 -4.99 -4.14 -20.63
CA HIS A 252 -5.58 -5.21 -19.83
C HIS A 252 -4.60 -6.34 -19.55
N PHE A 253 -4.92 -7.15 -18.54
CA PHE A 253 -4.14 -8.30 -18.12
C PHE A 253 -5.08 -9.50 -17.90
N PRO A 254 -5.05 -10.54 -18.77
CA PRO A 254 -5.79 -11.77 -18.56
C PRO A 254 -5.41 -12.42 -17.23
N GLN A 255 -6.39 -12.97 -16.51
CA GLN A 255 -6.19 -13.70 -15.27
C GLN A 255 -6.34 -15.21 -15.51
N ALA A 256 -5.79 -16.03 -14.61
CA ALA A 256 -5.79 -17.48 -14.74
C ALA A 256 -7.21 -18.10 -14.70
N ASP A 257 -8.16 -17.44 -14.06
CA ASP A 257 -9.58 -17.85 -13.97
C ASP A 257 -10.43 -17.42 -15.16
N GLY A 258 -9.82 -16.82 -16.20
CA GLY A 258 -10.50 -16.32 -17.39
C GLY A 258 -11.08 -14.90 -17.24
N SER A 259 -11.02 -14.29 -16.06
CA SER A 259 -11.36 -12.87 -15.89
C SER A 259 -10.27 -11.95 -16.45
N VAL A 260 -10.55 -10.66 -16.55
CA VAL A 260 -9.63 -9.68 -17.11
C VAL A 260 -9.46 -8.50 -16.17
N LYS A 261 -8.22 -8.20 -15.78
CA LYS A 261 -7.89 -7.03 -14.98
C LYS A 261 -7.63 -5.82 -15.89
N LEU A 262 -8.40 -4.76 -15.68
CA LEU A 262 -8.30 -3.50 -16.42
C LEU A 262 -7.40 -2.50 -15.69
N VAL A 263 -6.89 -1.51 -16.42
CA VAL A 263 -6.04 -0.45 -15.86
C VAL A 263 -6.91 0.73 -15.41
N ALA A 264 -7.17 0.86 -14.11
CA ALA A 264 -8.02 1.92 -13.54
C ALA A 264 -7.56 3.32 -13.94
N GLY A 265 -6.26 3.58 -13.94
CA GLY A 265 -5.71 4.87 -14.37
C GLY A 265 -6.07 5.23 -15.82
N TRP A 266 -6.13 4.26 -16.72
CA TRP A 266 -6.58 4.46 -18.09
C TRP A 266 -8.07 4.76 -18.15
N LEU A 267 -8.91 4.03 -17.41
CA LEU A 267 -10.36 4.28 -17.37
C LEU A 267 -10.66 5.71 -16.91
N ILE A 268 -10.00 6.17 -15.85
CA ILE A 268 -10.14 7.53 -15.32
C ILE A 268 -9.65 8.57 -16.33
N ASP A 269 -8.53 8.30 -17.02
CA ASP A 269 -7.98 9.18 -18.04
C ASP A 269 -8.92 9.34 -19.24
N GLN A 270 -9.54 8.24 -19.68
CA GLN A 270 -10.56 8.27 -20.76
C GLN A 270 -11.82 9.06 -20.38
N CYS A 271 -12.06 9.29 -19.10
CA CYS A 271 -13.13 10.17 -18.60
C CYS A 271 -12.73 11.65 -18.55
N ASN A 272 -11.51 12.01 -19.00
CA ASN A 272 -10.94 13.38 -18.95
C ASN A 272 -10.90 13.98 -17.53
N LEU A 273 -10.69 13.15 -16.50
CA LEU A 273 -10.71 13.58 -15.12
C LEU A 273 -9.36 14.07 -14.60
N LYS A 274 -8.26 13.97 -15.36
CA LYS A 274 -6.96 14.54 -14.97
C LYS A 274 -7.07 16.03 -14.67
N GLY A 275 -6.66 16.43 -13.46
CA GLY A 275 -6.73 17.82 -13.01
C GLY A 275 -8.10 18.26 -12.51
N PHE A 276 -9.14 17.42 -12.58
CA PHE A 276 -10.46 17.70 -12.01
C PHE A 276 -10.36 17.86 -10.50
N GLN A 277 -11.06 18.84 -9.94
CA GLN A 277 -10.90 19.27 -8.55
C GLN A 277 -12.27 19.40 -7.86
N ILE A 278 -12.34 18.95 -6.60
CA ILE A 278 -13.45 19.23 -5.68
C ILE A 278 -12.85 19.75 -4.37
N GLY A 279 -13.24 20.95 -3.95
CA GLY A 279 -12.63 21.59 -2.78
C GLY A 279 -11.10 21.71 -2.93
N GLY A 280 -10.37 21.24 -1.94
CA GLY A 280 -8.91 21.18 -1.97
C GLY A 280 -8.34 19.91 -2.63
N ALA A 281 -9.15 18.90 -2.96
CA ALA A 281 -8.73 17.64 -3.54
C ALA A 281 -8.77 17.67 -5.07
N ALA A 282 -7.81 17.00 -5.74
CA ALA A 282 -7.78 16.91 -7.20
C ALA A 282 -7.29 15.54 -7.70
N VAL A 283 -7.71 15.17 -8.91
CA VAL A 283 -7.07 14.08 -9.66
C VAL A 283 -5.73 14.60 -10.19
N HIS A 284 -4.64 13.88 -9.95
CA HIS A 284 -3.31 14.34 -10.38
C HIS A 284 -3.21 14.45 -11.89
N LYS A 285 -2.57 15.54 -12.39
CA LYS A 285 -2.54 15.89 -13.82
C LYS A 285 -1.78 14.88 -14.70
N LYS A 286 -0.74 14.22 -14.15
CA LYS A 286 0.07 13.24 -14.88
C LYS A 286 -0.36 11.80 -14.63
N GLN A 287 -0.87 11.49 -13.42
CA GLN A 287 -1.26 10.14 -13.00
C GLN A 287 -2.72 10.14 -12.53
N ALA A 288 -3.63 9.73 -13.41
CA ALA A 288 -5.07 9.76 -13.15
C ALA A 288 -5.51 8.89 -11.96
N LEU A 289 -4.72 7.87 -11.60
CA LEU A 289 -5.02 6.95 -10.50
C LEU A 289 -4.71 7.56 -9.12
N VAL A 290 -4.02 8.70 -9.05
CA VAL A 290 -3.63 9.33 -7.80
C VAL A 290 -4.51 10.55 -7.52
N LEU A 291 -5.23 10.51 -6.40
CA LEU A 291 -5.93 11.67 -5.85
C LEU A 291 -4.98 12.40 -4.90
N ILE A 292 -4.93 13.72 -4.99
CA ILE A 292 -3.99 14.56 -4.26
C ILE A 292 -4.70 15.60 -3.40
N ASN A 293 -4.09 15.91 -2.26
CA ASN A 293 -4.33 17.14 -1.53
C ASN A 293 -3.59 18.27 -2.25
N LYS A 294 -4.32 19.02 -3.07
CA LYS A 294 -3.75 20.09 -3.88
C LYS A 294 -3.62 21.40 -3.10
N SER A 295 -4.57 21.67 -2.22
CA SER A 295 -4.62 22.94 -1.48
C SER A 295 -5.52 22.87 -0.25
N GLY A 296 -5.02 22.27 0.85
CA GLY A 296 -5.77 22.19 2.10
C GLY A 296 -7.05 21.35 1.99
N ALA A 297 -7.00 20.23 1.29
CA ALA A 297 -8.12 19.32 1.16
C ALA A 297 -8.56 18.77 2.52
N THR A 298 -9.86 18.62 2.70
CA THR A 298 -10.45 17.85 3.79
C THR A 298 -10.64 16.38 3.36
N GLY A 299 -10.81 15.48 4.34
CA GLY A 299 -11.19 14.08 4.05
C GLY A 299 -12.47 13.99 3.22
N GLN A 300 -13.43 14.88 3.49
CA GLN A 300 -14.71 14.94 2.75
C GLN A 300 -14.55 15.43 1.30
N ASP A 301 -13.59 16.32 1.02
CA ASP A 301 -13.29 16.72 -0.37
C ASP A 301 -12.78 15.53 -1.17
N VAL A 302 -11.91 14.71 -0.55
CA VAL A 302 -11.36 13.50 -1.19
C VAL A 302 -12.46 12.45 -1.40
N VAL A 303 -13.36 12.26 -0.44
CA VAL A 303 -14.52 11.35 -0.56
C VAL A 303 -15.41 11.76 -1.73
N LYS A 304 -15.79 13.04 -1.80
CA LYS A 304 -16.62 13.58 -2.91
C LYS A 304 -15.94 13.42 -4.26
N LEU A 305 -14.63 13.67 -4.31
CA LEU A 305 -13.85 13.47 -5.54
C LEU A 305 -13.79 12.01 -5.95
N ALA A 306 -13.55 11.10 -5.00
CA ALA A 306 -13.52 9.66 -5.25
C ALA A 306 -14.88 9.12 -5.72
N HIS A 307 -15.98 9.58 -5.10
CA HIS A 307 -17.35 9.28 -5.54
C HIS A 307 -17.55 9.73 -7.00
N HIS A 308 -17.22 10.98 -7.31
CA HIS A 308 -17.37 11.53 -8.67
C HIS A 308 -16.57 10.72 -9.70
N VAL A 309 -15.31 10.38 -9.41
CA VAL A 309 -14.47 9.53 -10.27
C VAL A 309 -15.13 8.16 -10.48
N ARG A 310 -15.59 7.51 -9.40
CA ARG A 310 -16.25 6.20 -9.45
C ARG A 310 -17.51 6.23 -10.32
N GLN A 311 -18.37 7.21 -10.13
CA GLN A 311 -19.62 7.36 -10.89
C GLN A 311 -19.34 7.63 -12.38
N THR A 312 -18.44 8.56 -12.70
CA THR A 312 -18.10 8.89 -14.09
C THR A 312 -17.52 7.68 -14.85
N VAL A 313 -16.69 6.88 -14.20
CA VAL A 313 -16.15 5.62 -14.77
C VAL A 313 -17.27 4.58 -14.93
N ALA A 314 -18.16 4.45 -13.94
CA ALA A 314 -19.27 3.52 -14.02
C ALA A 314 -20.27 3.88 -15.14
N GLU A 315 -20.61 5.16 -15.30
CA GLU A 315 -21.47 5.65 -16.40
C GLU A 315 -20.90 5.37 -17.78
N LYS A 316 -19.58 5.48 -17.93
CA LYS A 316 -18.93 5.31 -19.24
C LYS A 316 -18.61 3.86 -19.58
N PHE A 317 -18.20 3.05 -18.60
CA PHE A 317 -17.66 1.69 -18.82
C PHE A 317 -18.46 0.58 -18.13
N GLY A 318 -19.46 0.90 -17.31
CA GLY A 318 -20.14 -0.08 -16.46
C GLY A 318 -19.26 -0.66 -15.35
N VAL A 319 -18.13 -0.01 -15.03
CA VAL A 319 -17.12 -0.52 -14.08
C VAL A 319 -17.09 0.36 -12.83
N TYR A 320 -17.41 -0.23 -11.67
CA TYR A 320 -17.32 0.45 -10.38
C TYR A 320 -15.92 0.26 -9.77
N LEU A 321 -15.15 1.35 -9.65
CA LEU A 321 -13.84 1.33 -9.04
C LEU A 321 -13.92 1.16 -7.53
N GLN A 322 -13.04 0.35 -6.95
CA GLN A 322 -12.92 0.12 -5.52
C GLN A 322 -11.71 0.86 -4.95
N PRO A 323 -11.85 1.61 -3.83
CA PRO A 323 -10.70 2.23 -3.18
C PRO A 323 -9.68 1.19 -2.72
N GLU A 324 -8.40 1.50 -2.89
CA GLU A 324 -7.27 0.79 -2.27
C GLU A 324 -6.91 1.44 -0.92
N VAL A 325 -7.16 2.74 -0.80
CA VAL A 325 -6.89 3.55 0.39
C VAL A 325 -7.87 3.20 1.51
N ARG A 326 -7.35 3.07 2.73
CA ARG A 326 -8.14 2.82 3.95
C ARG A 326 -8.69 4.12 4.49
N PHE A 327 -9.97 4.17 4.82
CA PHE A 327 -10.63 5.36 5.36
C PHE A 327 -10.77 5.27 6.87
N ILE A 328 -10.32 6.31 7.56
CA ILE A 328 -10.29 6.37 9.02
C ILE A 328 -11.28 7.44 9.49
N SER A 329 -12.33 7.02 10.18
CA SER A 329 -13.29 7.88 10.87
C SER A 329 -12.79 8.25 12.27
N ALA A 330 -13.59 8.99 13.01
CA ALA A 330 -13.30 9.38 14.40
C ALA A 330 -13.09 8.18 15.35
N THR A 331 -13.61 6.99 15.03
CA THR A 331 -13.58 5.82 15.92
C THR A 331 -12.87 4.59 15.34
N GLY A 332 -12.38 4.66 14.11
CA GLY A 332 -11.68 3.55 13.47
C GLY A 332 -11.83 3.52 11.96
N GLU A 333 -11.37 2.44 11.37
CA GLU A 333 -11.49 2.20 9.94
C GLU A 333 -12.95 1.93 9.54
N VAL A 334 -13.36 2.54 8.44
CA VAL A 334 -14.69 2.37 7.84
C VAL A 334 -14.59 1.77 6.46
N ASN A 335 -15.67 1.18 5.97
CA ASN A 335 -15.73 0.63 4.62
C ASN A 335 -15.63 1.75 3.58
N SER A 336 -14.46 1.82 2.92
CA SER A 336 -14.16 2.87 1.94
C SER A 336 -15.06 2.81 0.71
N GLU A 337 -15.48 1.62 0.27
CA GLU A 337 -16.38 1.47 -0.87
C GLU A 337 -17.78 1.99 -0.57
N GLN A 338 -18.32 1.65 0.61
CA GLN A 338 -19.63 2.17 1.05
C GLN A 338 -19.59 3.69 1.25
N THR A 339 -18.46 4.23 1.71
CA THR A 339 -18.32 5.68 1.96
C THR A 339 -18.34 6.51 0.66
N ILE A 340 -17.93 5.93 -0.47
CA ILE A 340 -17.94 6.59 -1.79
C ILE A 340 -19.08 6.11 -2.70
N THR A 341 -20.03 5.34 -2.18
CA THR A 341 -21.24 4.94 -2.92
C THR A 341 -22.34 5.96 -2.72
#